data_9ab9c6820bdb3cbf2256d7436543ca92
#
_entry.id   9ab9c6820bdb3cbf2256d7436543ca92
#
_cell.length_a   1.000
_cell.length_b   1.000
_cell.length_c   1.000
_cell.angle_alpha   90.00
_cell.angle_beta   90.00
_cell.angle_gamma   90.00
#
_symmetry.space_group_name_H-M   'P 1'
#
loop_
_entity.id
_entity.type
_entity.pdbx_description
1 polymer ?
#
loop_
_entity_poly.entity_id
_entity_poly.type
_entity_poly.pdbx_seq_one_letter_code
_entity_poly.pdbx_strand_id
1 'polypeptide(L)'
;MEAAGPALSAETLRGRLLRGLEAEHVEVEDTTPSHCSSSFKVLVVSSRFRGKPLLHRHRLVNELLAEELKHIHAFEQRTLTPEQWEKERGGLQ
;
A
#
# COMPACT_ATOMS: atom_id res chain seq x y z
N MET A 1 10.95 11.90 -22.22
CA MET A 1 10.69 11.42 -21.85
C MET A 1 10.24 10.60 -21.36
N GLU A 2 10.27 10.29 -21.32
CA GLU A 2 9.92 9.55 -20.90
C GLU A 2 9.53 8.77 -20.40
N ALA A 3 9.33 8.80 -20.04
CA ALA A 3 9.16 7.71 -19.29
C ALA A 3 8.17 6.79 -19.64
N ALA A 4 8.49 5.80 -20.02
CA ALA A 4 7.58 4.79 -20.39
C ALA A 4 7.16 4.05 -19.16
N GLY A 5 5.90 3.86 -19.00
CA GLY A 5 5.36 3.08 -17.95
C GLY A 5 5.32 3.79 -16.62
N PRO A 6 4.68 3.20 -15.63
CA PRO A 6 4.58 3.81 -14.31
C PRO A 6 5.90 3.80 -13.58
N ALA A 7 6.15 4.85 -12.83
CA ALA A 7 7.34 4.89 -11.99
C ALA A 7 7.09 4.01 -10.77
N LEU A 8 7.91 2.99 -10.61
CA LEU A 8 7.77 2.09 -9.48
C LEU A 8 8.71 2.54 -8.38
N SER A 9 8.20 3.40 -7.53
CA SER A 9 8.96 3.83 -6.36
C SER A 9 8.05 3.81 -5.17
N ALA A 10 8.65 3.73 -3.99
CA ALA A 10 7.88 3.76 -2.76
C ALA A 10 7.05 5.03 -2.68
N GLU A 11 7.62 6.15 -3.13
CA GLU A 11 6.94 7.42 -3.06
C GLU A 11 5.73 7.47 -3.97
N THR A 12 5.85 6.93 -5.18
CA THR A 12 4.74 6.89 -6.12
C THR A 12 3.59 6.05 -5.56
N LEU A 13 3.92 4.88 -5.03
CA LEU A 13 2.90 4.01 -4.46
C LEU A 13 2.22 4.67 -3.27
N ARG A 14 3.02 5.32 -2.43
CA ARG A 14 2.49 5.99 -1.26
C ARG A 14 1.50 7.09 -1.66
N GLY A 15 1.87 7.88 -2.65
CA GLY A 15 0.99 8.96 -3.11
C GLY A 15 -0.32 8.45 -3.67
N ARG A 16 -0.27 7.37 -4.44
CA ARG A 16 -1.49 6.81 -4.99
C ARG A 16 -2.40 6.24 -3.91
N LEU A 17 -1.81 5.58 -2.92
CA LEU A 17 -2.60 5.04 -1.82
C LEU A 17 -3.22 6.13 -0.97
N LEU A 18 -2.45 7.18 -0.68
CA LEU A 18 -2.96 8.30 0.10
C LEU A 18 -4.17 8.93 -0.57
N ARG A 19 -4.07 9.18 -1.87
CA ARG A 19 -5.14 9.86 -2.58
C ARG A 19 -6.29 8.94 -2.92
N GLY A 20 -5.98 7.74 -3.37
CA GLY A 20 -7.02 6.84 -3.84
C GLY A 20 -7.91 6.29 -2.74
N LEU A 21 -7.37 6.10 -1.56
CA LEU A 21 -8.12 5.57 -0.43
C LEU A 21 -8.35 6.60 0.66
N GLU A 22 -7.99 7.86 0.40
CA GLU A 22 -8.11 8.91 1.40
C GLU A 22 -7.49 8.46 2.72
N ALA A 23 -6.31 7.88 2.62
CA ALA A 23 -5.66 7.27 3.76
C ALA A 23 -5.14 8.32 4.72
N GLU A 24 -5.20 8.00 6.01
CA GLU A 24 -4.62 8.85 7.03
C GLU A 24 -3.13 8.65 7.14
N HIS A 25 -2.68 7.44 6.84
CA HIS A 25 -1.28 7.09 7.02
C HIS A 25 -0.94 5.97 6.05
N VAL A 26 0.17 6.11 5.37
CA VAL A 26 0.66 5.09 4.45
C VAL A 26 2.15 4.95 4.63
N GLU A 27 2.62 3.71 4.77
CA GLU A 27 4.04 3.42 4.78
C GLU A 27 4.31 2.47 3.62
N VAL A 28 5.35 2.75 2.87
CA VAL A 28 5.75 1.87 1.77
C VAL A 28 7.23 1.59 1.91
N GLU A 29 7.55 0.31 1.92
CA GLU A 29 8.93 -0.13 2.01
C GLU A 29 9.30 -0.84 0.74
N ASP A 30 10.40 -0.42 0.12
CA ASP A 30 10.93 -1.09 -1.06
C ASP A 30 11.82 -2.22 -0.56
N THR A 31 11.35 -3.44 -0.73
CA THR A 31 12.07 -4.63 -0.26
C THR A 31 12.76 -5.36 -1.40
N THR A 32 12.95 -4.69 -2.54
CA THR A 32 13.55 -5.29 -3.70
C THR A 32 14.97 -5.79 -3.42
N PRO A 33 15.23 -7.08 -3.64
CA PRO A 33 16.60 -7.56 -3.53
C PRO A 33 17.45 -6.97 -4.65
N SER A 34 18.75 -6.89 -4.44
CA SER A 34 19.59 -6.08 -5.28
C SER A 34 19.65 -6.50 -6.74
N HIS A 35 19.34 -7.71 -7.11
CA HIS A 35 19.40 -8.11 -8.52
C HIS A 35 18.10 -8.68 -9.01
N CYS A 36 17.01 -8.43 -8.30
CA CYS A 36 15.81 -9.16 -8.59
C CYS A 36 14.66 -8.23 -8.95
N SER A 37 13.53 -8.85 -9.19
CA SER A 37 12.31 -8.13 -9.52
C SER A 37 11.86 -7.25 -8.38
N SER A 38 11.08 -6.25 -8.72
CA SER A 38 10.55 -5.30 -7.74
C SER A 38 9.74 -5.98 -6.65
N SER A 39 9.93 -5.52 -5.43
CA SER A 39 9.22 -6.06 -4.29
C SER A 39 8.91 -4.93 -3.33
N PHE A 40 7.66 -4.87 -2.83
CA PHE A 40 7.22 -3.79 -1.97
C PHE A 40 6.33 -4.30 -0.85
N LYS A 41 6.38 -3.60 0.26
CA LYS A 41 5.54 -3.88 1.41
C LYS A 41 4.86 -2.59 1.81
N VAL A 42 3.53 -2.62 1.95
CA VAL A 42 2.78 -1.41 2.26
C VAL A 42 1.93 -1.59 3.49
N LEU A 43 1.76 -0.49 4.22
CA LEU A 43 0.82 -0.38 5.32
C LEU A 43 -0.09 0.79 5.01
N VAL A 44 -1.41 0.55 5.01
CA VAL A 44 -2.38 1.58 4.67
C VAL A 44 -3.41 1.68 5.78
N VAL A 45 -3.59 2.90 6.29
CA VAL A 45 -4.58 3.19 7.31
C VAL A 45 -5.65 4.08 6.70
N SER A 46 -6.88 3.61 6.63
CA SER A 46 -7.94 4.38 5.99
C SER A 46 -9.28 4.08 6.63
N SER A 47 -10.07 5.13 6.82
CA SER A 47 -11.44 4.97 7.31
C SER A 47 -12.31 4.23 6.30
N ARG A 48 -11.89 4.17 5.05
CA ARG A 48 -12.65 3.43 4.05
C ARG A 48 -12.63 1.94 4.29
N PHE A 49 -11.74 1.47 5.15
CA PHE A 49 -11.68 0.06 5.49
C PHE A 49 -12.66 -0.34 6.57
N ARG A 50 -13.32 0.63 7.19
CA ARG A 50 -14.27 0.32 8.27
C ARG A 50 -15.39 -0.56 7.74
N GLY A 51 -15.71 -1.59 8.50
CA GLY A 51 -16.78 -2.50 8.13
C GLY A 51 -16.46 -3.45 6.99
N LYS A 52 -15.22 -3.46 6.52
CA LYS A 52 -14.85 -4.34 5.42
C LYS A 52 -13.92 -5.44 5.90
N PRO A 53 -14.19 -6.69 5.52
CA PRO A 53 -13.27 -7.77 5.83
C PRO A 53 -11.96 -7.61 5.06
N LEU A 54 -10.92 -8.29 5.52
CA LEU A 54 -9.59 -8.16 4.93
C LEU A 54 -9.58 -8.38 3.42
N LEU A 55 -10.35 -9.35 2.96
CA LEU A 55 -10.38 -9.62 1.53
C LEU A 55 -10.84 -8.41 0.73
N HIS A 56 -11.86 -7.71 1.20
CA HIS A 56 -12.36 -6.53 0.51
C HIS A 56 -11.34 -5.40 0.56
N ARG A 57 -10.66 -5.24 1.69
CA ARG A 57 -9.64 -4.21 1.82
C ARG A 57 -8.50 -4.43 0.83
N HIS A 58 -8.04 -5.68 0.75
CA HIS A 58 -6.96 -6.03 -0.16
C HIS A 58 -7.38 -5.81 -1.60
N ARG A 59 -8.64 -6.09 -1.90
CA ARG A 59 -9.16 -5.90 -3.24
C ARG A 59 -9.15 -4.42 -3.63
N LEU A 60 -9.52 -3.54 -2.69
CA LEU A 60 -9.48 -2.11 -2.95
C LEU A 60 -8.06 -1.65 -3.28
N VAL A 61 -7.09 -2.13 -2.53
CA VAL A 61 -5.70 -1.78 -2.79
C VAL A 61 -5.26 -2.33 -4.13
N ASN A 62 -5.58 -3.58 -4.43
CA ASN A 62 -5.19 -4.20 -5.68
C ASN A 62 -5.78 -3.48 -6.88
N GLU A 63 -7.02 -3.06 -6.79
CA GLU A 63 -7.67 -2.35 -7.88
C GLU A 63 -7.04 -0.99 -8.10
N LEU A 64 -6.72 -0.30 -7.02
CA LEU A 64 -6.09 1.01 -7.11
C LEU A 64 -4.71 0.92 -7.74
N LEU A 65 -3.95 -0.11 -7.39
CA LEU A 65 -2.59 -0.26 -7.87
C LEU A 65 -2.48 -1.24 -9.03
N ALA A 66 -3.58 -1.50 -9.73
CA ALA A 66 -3.60 -2.54 -10.75
C ALA A 66 -2.49 -2.39 -11.78
N GLU A 67 -2.24 -1.17 -12.24
CA GLU A 67 -1.19 -0.95 -13.24
C GLU A 67 0.18 -1.21 -12.66
N GLU A 68 0.42 -0.70 -11.47
CA GLU A 68 1.72 -0.87 -10.83
C GLU A 68 1.99 -2.32 -10.50
N LEU A 69 0.97 -3.04 -10.06
CA LEU A 69 1.15 -4.44 -9.66
C LEU A 69 1.56 -5.33 -10.82
N LYS A 70 1.28 -4.93 -12.05
CA LYS A 70 1.73 -5.68 -13.21
C LYS A 70 3.26 -5.73 -13.29
N HIS A 71 3.92 -4.80 -12.66
CA HIS A 71 5.37 -4.67 -12.73
C HIS A 71 6.05 -4.99 -11.40
N ILE A 72 5.30 -5.48 -10.43
CA ILE A 72 5.84 -5.82 -9.12
C ILE A 72 5.81 -7.32 -8.94
N HIS A 73 6.97 -7.89 -8.62
CA HIS A 73 7.10 -9.32 -8.47
C HIS A 73 6.46 -9.82 -7.18
N ALA A 74 6.73 -9.14 -6.09
CA ALA A 74 6.21 -9.51 -4.79
C ALA A 74 5.62 -8.29 -4.10
N PHE A 75 4.43 -8.45 -3.53
CA PHE A 75 3.72 -7.34 -2.93
C PHE A 75 3.03 -7.82 -1.66
N GLU A 76 3.39 -7.19 -0.54
CA GLU A 76 2.72 -7.44 0.73
C GLU A 76 1.94 -6.22 1.13
N GLN A 77 0.76 -6.43 1.67
CA GLN A 77 -0.05 -5.30 2.10
C GLN A 77 -0.68 -5.58 3.45
N ARG A 78 -0.75 -4.52 4.23
CA ARG A 78 -1.42 -4.54 5.51
C ARG A 78 -2.38 -3.38 5.54
N THR A 79 -3.64 -3.66 5.85
CA THR A 79 -4.69 -2.65 5.81
C THR A 79 -5.34 -2.54 7.19
N LEU A 80 -5.43 -1.31 7.68
CA LEU A 80 -5.96 -1.05 9.01
C LEU A 80 -6.99 0.06 8.97
N THR A 81 -7.97 -0.01 9.85
CA THR A 81 -8.81 1.16 10.11
C THR A 81 -8.06 2.09 11.04
N PRO A 82 -8.48 3.36 11.12
CA PRO A 82 -7.84 4.29 12.05
C PRO A 82 -7.86 3.78 13.48
N GLU A 83 -8.95 3.12 13.87
CA GLU A 83 -9.05 2.57 15.21
C GLU A 83 -8.04 1.46 15.46
N GLN A 84 -7.87 0.59 14.47
CA GLN A 84 -6.90 -0.49 14.58
C GLN A 84 -5.48 0.06 14.65
N TRP A 85 -5.21 1.09 13.87
CA TRP A 85 -3.91 1.72 13.86
C TRP A 85 -3.58 2.35 15.22
N GLU A 86 -4.55 3.05 15.80
CA GLU A 86 -4.37 3.66 17.11
C GLU A 86 -4.08 2.59 18.16
N LYS A 87 -4.80 1.49 18.08
CA LYS A 87 -4.62 0.41 19.03
C LYS A 87 -3.23 -0.19 18.94
N GLU A 88 -2.75 -0.39 17.71
CA GLU A 88 -1.43 -0.96 17.52
C GLU A 88 -0.35 -0.03 18.02
N ARG A 89 -0.48 1.26 17.74
CA ARG A 89 0.51 2.23 18.19
C ARG A 89 0.51 2.33 19.71
N GLY A 90 -0.67 2.41 20.28
CA GLY A 90 -0.80 2.53 21.73
C GLY A 90 -0.35 1.29 22.45
N GLY A 91 -0.57 0.15 21.84
CA GLY A 91 -0.20 -1.11 22.47
C GLY A 91 1.28 -1.34 22.61
N LEU A 92 2.08 -0.49 21.98
CA LEU A 92 3.52 -0.64 22.06
C LEU A 92 4.15 0.07 23.23
N GLN A 93 3.35 0.72 24.03
CA GLN A 93 3.87 1.44 25.18
C GLN A 93 4.18 0.57 26.34
#